data_c3caaa7efa1bb1a740eac2689f2f61f4
#
_entry.id   c3caaa7efa1bb1a740eac2689f2f61f4
#
_cell.length_a   1.000
_cell.length_b   1.000
_cell.length_c   1.000
_cell.angle_alpha   90.00
_cell.angle_beta   90.00
_cell.angle_gamma   90.00
#
_symmetry.space_group_name_H-M   'P 1'
#
loop_
_entity.id
_entity.type
_entity.pdbx_description
1 polymer ?
#
loop_
_entity_poly.entity_id
_entity_poly.type
_entity_poly.pdbx_seq_one_letter_code
_entity_poly.pdbx_strand_id
1 'polypeptide(L)'
;MESHDRPPGASDDAVAAAAHMSEALETLERARGHLYSFHQLIGEADFALDDVLARLRAAGAEDLAAELERELVGRNVLESRWTFQVVEEFDDGYWSVFRDYERRVRDAMTSGRRHVHEAELKARRRA
;
A
#
# COMPACT_ATOMS: atom_id res chain seq x y z
N MET A 1 11.13 2.14 -26.35
CA MET A 1 10.05 1.22 -25.94
C MET A 1 10.65 0.02 -25.23
N GLU A 2 10.10 -0.34 -24.10
CA GLU A 2 10.56 -1.48 -23.33
C GLU A 2 10.18 -2.80 -24.04
N SER A 3 11.15 -3.75 -24.11
CA SER A 3 10.88 -5.07 -24.66
C SER A 3 10.28 -5.98 -23.59
N HIS A 4 9.26 -6.74 -23.97
CA HIS A 4 8.65 -7.78 -23.13
C HIS A 4 9.02 -9.18 -23.61
N ASP A 5 9.88 -9.28 -24.61
CA ASP A 5 10.35 -10.57 -25.09
C ASP A 5 11.29 -11.23 -24.08
N ARG A 6 11.26 -12.56 -24.05
CA ARG A 6 12.17 -13.32 -23.18
C ARG A 6 13.61 -13.03 -23.59
N PRO A 7 14.49 -12.60 -22.66
CA PRO A 7 15.89 -12.41 -23.00
C PRO A 7 16.56 -13.75 -23.35
N PRO A 8 17.58 -13.74 -24.23
CA PRO A 8 18.30 -14.96 -24.57
C PRO A 8 18.86 -15.66 -23.32
N GLY A 9 18.65 -16.97 -23.25
CA GLY A 9 19.15 -17.79 -22.15
C GLY A 9 18.26 -17.82 -20.92
N ALA A 10 17.17 -17.06 -20.88
CA ALA A 10 16.26 -17.10 -19.73
C ALA A 10 15.44 -18.40 -19.75
N SER A 11 15.56 -19.17 -18.66
CA SER A 11 14.81 -20.41 -18.47
C SER A 11 13.33 -20.14 -18.14
N ASP A 12 12.50 -21.18 -18.26
CA ASP A 12 11.12 -21.10 -17.80
C ASP A 12 11.03 -20.78 -16.31
N ASP A 13 11.92 -21.35 -15.50
CA ASP A 13 11.98 -21.04 -14.07
C ASP A 13 12.36 -19.59 -13.80
N ALA A 14 13.27 -19.02 -14.57
CA ALA A 14 13.65 -17.61 -14.44
C ALA A 14 12.48 -16.68 -14.77
N VAL A 15 11.79 -16.94 -15.87
CA VAL A 15 10.60 -16.18 -16.27
C VAL A 15 9.49 -16.32 -15.23
N ALA A 16 9.27 -17.54 -14.72
CA ALA A 16 8.26 -17.78 -13.68
C ALA A 16 8.62 -17.07 -12.37
N ALA A 17 9.88 -17.08 -11.96
CA ALA A 17 10.31 -16.38 -10.75
C ALA A 17 10.07 -14.88 -10.85
N ALA A 18 10.41 -14.25 -11.98
CA ALA A 18 10.14 -12.84 -12.22
C ALA A 18 8.65 -12.53 -12.20
N ALA A 19 7.83 -13.38 -12.85
CA ALA A 19 6.38 -13.21 -12.88
C ALA A 19 5.77 -13.32 -11.49
N HIS A 20 6.15 -14.34 -10.72
CA HIS A 20 5.65 -14.52 -9.34
C HIS A 20 6.06 -13.36 -8.42
N MET A 21 7.25 -12.85 -8.57
CA MET A 21 7.70 -11.71 -7.77
C MET A 21 6.93 -10.44 -8.13
N SER A 22 6.67 -10.19 -9.40
CA SER A 22 5.85 -9.06 -9.85
C SER A 22 4.41 -9.17 -9.36
N GLU A 23 3.82 -10.37 -9.40
CA GLU A 23 2.47 -10.62 -8.87
C GLU A 23 2.42 -10.38 -7.36
N ALA A 24 3.45 -10.79 -6.64
CA ALA A 24 3.55 -10.53 -5.20
C ALA A 24 3.59 -9.02 -4.92
N LEU A 25 4.35 -8.26 -5.69
CA LEU A 25 4.39 -6.81 -5.57
C LEU A 25 3.01 -6.18 -5.88
N GLU A 26 2.31 -6.66 -6.90
CA GLU A 26 0.96 -6.18 -7.23
C GLU A 26 -0.01 -6.41 -6.06
N THR A 27 0.10 -7.55 -5.40
CA THR A 27 -0.69 -7.84 -4.19
C THR A 27 -0.34 -6.86 -3.07
N LEU A 28 0.94 -6.59 -2.87
CA LEU A 28 1.39 -5.62 -1.87
C LEU A 28 0.90 -4.21 -2.20
N GLU A 29 0.88 -3.83 -3.47
CA GLU A 29 0.35 -2.52 -3.88
C GLU A 29 -1.12 -2.36 -3.51
N ARG A 30 -1.92 -3.43 -3.58
CA ARG A 30 -3.30 -3.39 -3.11
C ARG A 30 -3.39 -3.21 -1.60
N ALA A 31 -2.53 -3.90 -0.85
CA ALA A 31 -2.44 -3.71 0.60
C ALA A 31 -2.06 -2.26 0.94
N ARG A 32 -1.10 -1.70 0.21
CA ARG A 32 -0.69 -0.31 0.37
C ARG A 32 -1.85 0.65 0.07
N GLY A 33 -2.66 0.36 -0.95
CA GLY A 33 -3.87 1.12 -1.24
C GLY A 33 -4.84 1.14 -0.06
N HIS A 34 -5.03 0.01 0.61
CA HIS A 34 -5.84 -0.08 1.83
C HIS A 34 -5.23 0.71 2.99
N LEU A 35 -3.91 0.74 3.10
CA LEU A 35 -3.24 1.56 4.12
C LEU A 35 -3.50 3.05 3.89
N TYR A 36 -3.46 3.50 2.63
CA TYR A 36 -3.81 4.88 2.30
C TYR A 36 -5.28 5.17 2.59
N SER A 37 -6.18 4.24 2.29
CA SER A 37 -7.60 4.35 2.65
C SER A 37 -7.79 4.44 4.17
N PHE A 38 -7.09 3.60 4.92
CA PHE A 38 -7.08 3.64 6.38
C PHE A 38 -6.68 5.03 6.88
N HIS A 39 -5.59 5.58 6.36
CA HIS A 39 -5.11 6.91 6.73
C HIS A 39 -6.19 7.99 6.49
N GLN A 40 -6.79 8.00 5.30
CA GLN A 40 -7.81 8.97 4.95
C GLN A 40 -9.06 8.83 5.81
N LEU A 41 -9.50 7.60 6.06
CA LEU A 41 -10.70 7.32 6.85
C LEU A 41 -10.52 7.69 8.33
N ILE A 42 -9.34 7.48 8.88
CA ILE A 42 -9.04 7.94 10.25
C ILE A 42 -9.16 9.45 10.34
N GLY A 43 -8.64 10.19 9.36
CA GLY A 43 -8.79 11.65 9.31
C GLY A 43 -10.27 12.08 9.25
N GLU A 44 -11.05 11.43 8.41
CA GLU A 44 -12.49 11.70 8.31
C GLU A 44 -13.23 11.40 9.63
N ALA A 45 -12.89 10.28 10.28
CA ALA A 45 -13.48 9.92 11.56
C ALA A 45 -13.15 10.94 12.65
N ASP A 46 -11.89 11.39 12.69
CA ASP A 46 -11.47 12.41 13.66
C ASP A 46 -12.23 13.73 13.46
N PHE A 47 -12.32 14.22 12.23
CA PHE A 47 -13.09 15.42 11.91
C PHE A 47 -14.58 15.29 12.24
N ALA A 48 -15.16 14.09 12.08
CA ALA A 48 -16.55 13.85 12.44
C ALA A 48 -16.82 14.03 13.93
N LEU A 49 -15.80 13.95 14.78
CA LEU A 49 -15.94 14.17 16.21
C LEU A 49 -16.34 15.61 16.55
N ASP A 50 -16.05 16.58 15.69
CA ASP A 50 -16.45 17.97 15.91
C ASP A 50 -17.96 18.10 16.05
N ASP A 51 -18.71 17.41 15.18
CA ASP A 51 -20.18 17.40 15.26
C ASP A 51 -20.67 16.65 16.50
N VAL A 52 -20.01 15.55 16.87
CA VAL A 52 -20.32 14.80 18.10
C VAL A 52 -20.17 15.70 19.32
N LEU A 53 -19.07 16.45 19.40
CA LEU A 53 -18.83 17.38 20.52
C LEU A 53 -19.94 18.45 20.60
N ALA A 54 -20.30 19.04 19.47
CA ALA A 54 -21.35 20.06 19.40
C ALA A 54 -22.70 19.51 19.89
N ARG A 55 -23.04 18.29 19.45
CA ARG A 55 -24.30 17.63 19.83
C ARG A 55 -24.32 17.21 21.30
N LEU A 56 -23.20 16.72 21.83
CA LEU A 56 -23.08 16.40 23.26
C LEU A 56 -23.29 17.63 24.12
N ARG A 57 -22.69 18.75 23.75
CA ARG A 57 -22.84 20.02 24.46
C ARG A 57 -24.28 20.54 24.37
N ALA A 58 -24.91 20.46 23.21
CA ALA A 58 -26.30 20.81 23.04
C ALA A 58 -27.24 19.92 23.86
N ALA A 59 -26.89 18.66 24.08
CA ALA A 59 -27.62 17.72 24.92
C ALA A 59 -27.35 17.88 26.43
N GLY A 60 -26.50 18.82 26.81
CA GLY A 60 -26.13 19.05 28.21
C GLY A 60 -25.05 18.12 28.76
N ALA A 61 -24.41 17.35 27.89
CA ALA A 61 -23.35 16.39 28.28
C ALA A 61 -21.96 17.03 28.18
N GLU A 62 -21.76 18.17 28.82
CA GLU A 62 -20.52 18.95 28.74
C GLU A 62 -19.31 18.19 29.27
N ASP A 63 -19.46 17.45 30.38
CA ASP A 63 -18.34 16.72 30.97
C ASP A 63 -17.85 15.61 30.03
N LEU A 64 -18.77 14.89 29.40
CA LEU A 64 -18.43 13.84 28.44
C LEU A 64 -17.79 14.45 27.18
N ALA A 65 -18.30 15.58 26.71
CA ALA A 65 -17.72 16.29 25.56
C ALA A 65 -16.28 16.71 25.85
N ALA A 66 -16.02 17.30 27.03
CA ALA A 66 -14.69 17.72 27.44
C ALA A 66 -13.73 16.55 27.55
N GLU A 67 -14.19 15.43 28.10
CA GLU A 67 -13.37 14.20 28.21
C GLU A 67 -13.04 13.65 26.83
N LEU A 68 -14.02 13.53 25.94
CA LEU A 68 -13.85 13.04 24.57
C LEU A 68 -12.85 13.93 23.81
N GLU A 69 -13.00 15.25 23.91
CA GLU A 69 -12.10 16.19 23.28
C GLU A 69 -10.65 16.00 23.75
N ARG A 70 -10.45 15.87 25.06
CA ARG A 70 -9.13 15.68 25.64
C ARG A 70 -8.51 14.32 25.31
N GLU A 71 -9.31 13.25 25.32
CA GLU A 71 -8.79 11.90 25.23
C GLU A 71 -8.76 11.34 23.80
N LEU A 72 -9.63 11.81 22.91
CA LEU A 72 -9.80 11.19 21.58
C LEU A 72 -9.49 12.12 20.42
N VAL A 73 -9.95 13.37 20.45
CA VAL A 73 -9.76 14.30 19.31
C VAL A 73 -8.27 14.54 19.08
N GLY A 74 -7.83 14.28 17.85
CA GLY A 74 -6.43 14.46 17.46
C GLY A 74 -5.46 13.47 18.09
N ARG A 75 -5.96 12.38 18.68
CA ARG A 75 -5.11 11.38 19.31
C ARG A 75 -4.29 10.62 18.27
N ASN A 76 -3.05 10.30 18.62
CA ASN A 76 -2.22 9.40 17.82
C ASN A 76 -2.90 8.01 17.72
N VAL A 77 -2.97 7.45 16.52
CA VAL A 77 -3.62 6.15 16.28
C VAL A 77 -2.80 4.98 16.83
N LEU A 78 -1.50 5.14 16.90
CA LEU A 78 -0.57 4.25 17.57
C LEU A 78 0.25 5.09 18.52
N GLU A 79 0.94 4.46 19.48
CA GLU A 79 1.79 5.19 20.40
C GLU A 79 2.82 6.02 19.62
N SER A 80 2.80 7.34 19.85
CA SER A 80 3.70 8.33 19.22
C SER A 80 3.61 8.45 17.70
N ARG A 81 2.54 7.96 17.08
CA ARG A 81 2.39 8.00 15.61
C ARG A 81 1.01 8.46 15.18
N TRP A 82 0.98 9.41 14.25
CA TRP A 82 -0.20 9.73 13.45
C TRP A 82 -0.27 8.76 12.26
N THR A 83 -1.40 8.74 11.56
CA THR A 83 -1.57 7.83 10.42
C THR A 83 -0.59 8.08 9.29
N PHE A 84 -0.29 9.34 8.97
CA PHE A 84 0.68 9.63 7.90
C PHE A 84 2.08 9.13 8.24
N GLN A 85 2.46 9.09 9.53
CA GLN A 85 3.74 8.53 9.95
C GLN A 85 3.77 7.01 9.76
N VAL A 86 2.63 6.34 9.97
CA VAL A 86 2.51 4.89 9.68
C VAL A 86 2.70 4.62 8.19
N VAL A 87 2.07 5.44 7.33
CA VAL A 87 2.24 5.34 5.87
C VAL A 87 3.69 5.57 5.47
N GLU A 88 4.32 6.62 6.00
CA GLU A 88 5.72 6.95 5.70
C GLU A 88 6.67 5.81 6.11
N GLU A 89 6.51 5.28 7.32
CA GLU A 89 7.35 4.18 7.79
C GLU A 89 7.17 2.92 6.95
N PHE A 90 5.94 2.62 6.56
CA PHE A 90 5.67 1.49 5.65
C PHE A 90 6.35 1.71 4.30
N ASP A 91 6.18 2.91 3.71
CA ASP A 91 6.75 3.24 2.41
C ASP A 91 8.29 3.23 2.44
N ASP A 92 8.88 3.81 3.47
CA ASP A 92 10.34 3.92 3.60
C ASP A 92 11.00 2.59 3.97
N GLY A 93 10.26 1.69 4.60
CA GLY A 93 10.75 0.40 5.07
C GLY A 93 10.31 -0.77 4.19
N TYR A 94 9.27 -1.46 4.60
CA TYR A 94 8.83 -2.72 3.99
C TYR A 94 8.55 -2.59 2.49
N TRP A 95 7.81 -1.58 2.09
CA TRP A 95 7.45 -1.37 0.69
C TRP A 95 8.68 -1.11 -0.19
N SER A 96 9.60 -0.25 0.27
CA SER A 96 10.84 0.04 -0.47
C SER A 96 11.71 -1.19 -0.62
N VAL A 97 11.86 -1.99 0.43
CA VAL A 97 12.63 -3.24 0.39
C VAL A 97 11.99 -4.24 -0.58
N PHE A 98 10.67 -4.38 -0.54
CA PHE A 98 9.94 -5.29 -1.42
C PHE A 98 10.12 -4.88 -2.89
N ARG A 99 9.96 -3.60 -3.19
CA ARG A 99 10.16 -3.07 -4.55
C ARG A 99 11.58 -3.27 -5.05
N ASP A 100 12.56 -3.09 -4.16
CA ASP A 100 13.96 -3.31 -4.52
C ASP A 100 14.21 -4.77 -4.89
N TYR A 101 13.68 -5.71 -4.13
CA TYR A 101 13.82 -7.15 -4.45
C TYR A 101 13.05 -7.53 -5.72
N GLU A 102 11.89 -6.97 -5.98
CA GLU A 102 11.18 -7.21 -7.25
C GLU A 102 12.06 -6.77 -8.43
N ARG A 103 12.64 -5.58 -8.36
CA ARG A 103 13.55 -5.10 -9.39
C ARG A 103 14.77 -6.01 -9.53
N ARG A 104 15.38 -6.43 -8.41
CA ARG A 104 16.56 -7.30 -8.43
C ARG A 104 16.26 -8.67 -9.02
N VAL A 105 15.13 -9.26 -8.69
CA VAL A 105 14.69 -10.54 -9.28
C VAL A 105 14.49 -10.37 -10.78
N ARG A 106 13.80 -9.31 -11.19
CA ARG A 106 13.57 -9.03 -12.61
C ARG A 106 14.89 -8.80 -13.36
N ASP A 107 15.80 -8.03 -12.79
CA ASP A 107 17.13 -7.79 -13.39
C ASP A 107 17.89 -9.09 -13.56
N ALA A 108 17.90 -9.95 -12.54
CA ALA A 108 18.65 -11.22 -12.55
C ALA A 108 18.01 -12.25 -13.49
N MET A 109 16.68 -12.33 -13.55
CA MET A 109 15.95 -13.40 -14.24
C MET A 109 15.54 -13.04 -15.66
N THR A 110 15.18 -11.79 -15.93
CA THR A 110 14.68 -11.35 -17.23
C THR A 110 15.37 -10.09 -17.75
N SER A 111 16.60 -9.81 -17.28
CA SER A 111 17.38 -8.64 -17.69
C SER A 111 16.61 -7.31 -17.53
N GLY A 112 15.83 -7.20 -16.45
CA GLY A 112 15.04 -6.03 -16.14
C GLY A 112 13.75 -5.88 -16.95
N ARG A 113 13.46 -6.81 -17.86
CA ARG A 113 12.25 -6.76 -18.70
C ARG A 113 11.02 -7.10 -17.86
N ARG A 114 10.02 -6.25 -17.97
CA ARG A 114 8.75 -6.41 -17.27
C ARG A 114 7.76 -7.21 -18.10
N HIS A 115 6.88 -7.94 -17.42
CA HIS A 115 5.72 -8.60 -18.04
C HIS A 115 6.06 -9.61 -19.14
N VAL A 116 7.20 -10.29 -19.02
CA VAL A 116 7.62 -11.32 -20.01
C VAL A 116 6.62 -12.47 -20.04
N HIS A 117 6.24 -12.98 -18.86
CA HIS A 117 5.25 -14.07 -18.75
C HIS A 117 3.90 -13.66 -19.33
N GLU A 118 3.40 -12.48 -18.98
CA GLU A 118 2.12 -11.96 -19.47
C GLU A 118 2.14 -11.72 -20.97
N ALA A 119 3.27 -11.24 -21.51
CA ALA A 119 3.42 -11.06 -22.97
C ALA A 119 3.37 -12.39 -23.70
N GLU A 120 3.98 -13.45 -23.16
CA GLU A 120 3.92 -14.79 -23.74
C GLU A 120 2.50 -15.37 -23.67
N LEU A 121 1.79 -15.16 -22.57
CA LEU A 121 0.38 -15.55 -22.44
C LEU A 121 -0.49 -14.84 -23.48
N LYS A 122 -0.29 -13.53 -23.64
CA LYS A 122 -1.01 -12.73 -24.63
C LYS A 122 -0.75 -13.24 -26.04
N ALA A 123 0.51 -13.51 -26.36
CA ALA A 123 0.89 -14.04 -27.68
C ALA A 123 0.19 -15.38 -27.98
N ARG A 124 0.13 -16.29 -26.99
CA ARG A 124 -0.58 -17.56 -27.14
C ARG A 124 -2.08 -17.38 -27.36
N ARG A 125 -2.69 -16.42 -26.65
CA ARG A 125 -4.13 -16.16 -26.77
C ARG A 125 -4.49 -15.52 -28.12
N ARG A 126 -3.55 -14.87 -28.77
CA ARG A 126 -3.78 -14.21 -30.07
C ARG A 126 -3.29 -15.04 -31.26
N ALA A 127 -2.75 -16.20 -31.04
CA ALA A 127 -2.29 -17.11 -32.05
C ALA A 127 -3.48 -17.75 -32.82
#